data_eae19ac0d644d91abea4f43e76ca0d53
#
_entry.id   eae19ac0d644d91abea4f43e76ca0d53
#
_cell.length_a   1.000
_cell.length_b   1.000
_cell.length_c   1.000
_cell.angle_alpha   90.00
_cell.angle_beta   90.00
_cell.angle_gamma   90.00
#
_symmetry.space_group_name_H-M   'P 1'
#
loop_
_entity.id
_entity.type
_entity.pdbx_description
1 polymer ?
#
loop_
_entity_poly.entity_id
_entity_poly.type
_entity_poly.pdbx_seq_one_letter_code
_entity_poly.pdbx_strand_id
1 'polypeptide(L)'
;EKDGKEEVEITGLEAIRGDWTEAAQEFQIELLKKIFHKDEIATFIKSYVKKIKEGKFDEKLIYRKSIRKNLDEYTKTTPPHVKAARQLEKLESNIIEYYITTHGPEPIQKLKHKIDYDHYIEKQIKPIANQILMLFDKNFDDLIQNSKQTTLF
;
A
#
# COMPACT_ATOMS: atom_id res chain seq x y z
N GLU A 1 -3.06 -27.38 -11.32
CA GLU A 1 -3.33 -26.19 -12.06
C GLU A 1 -2.56 -25.00 -11.55
N LYS A 2 -1.82 -24.35 -12.41
CA LYS A 2 -1.00 -23.22 -12.00
C LYS A 2 -1.79 -22.11 -11.31
N ASP A 3 -2.90 -21.75 -11.93
CA ASP A 3 -3.71 -20.66 -11.41
C ASP A 3 -4.27 -21.00 -10.04
N GLY A 4 -4.68 -22.25 -9.86
CA GLY A 4 -5.17 -22.70 -8.58
C GLY A 4 -4.12 -22.64 -7.50
N LYS A 5 -2.88 -22.99 -7.85
CA LYS A 5 -1.77 -22.92 -6.90
C LYS A 5 -1.48 -21.49 -6.49
N GLU A 6 -1.48 -20.57 -7.45
CA GLU A 6 -1.23 -19.17 -7.17
C GLU A 6 -2.30 -18.61 -6.25
N GLU A 7 -3.55 -18.95 -6.48
CA GLU A 7 -4.63 -18.49 -5.62
C GLU A 7 -4.47 -18.99 -4.20
N VAL A 8 -4.08 -20.25 -4.04
CA VAL A 8 -3.89 -20.84 -2.72
C VAL A 8 -2.73 -20.13 -1.99
N GLU A 9 -1.65 -19.86 -2.71
CA GLU A 9 -0.52 -19.16 -2.12
C GLU A 9 -0.89 -17.75 -1.68
N ILE A 10 -1.63 -17.03 -2.49
CA ILE A 10 -2.08 -15.69 -2.14
C ILE A 10 -2.94 -15.74 -0.88
N THR A 11 -3.84 -16.70 -0.80
CA THR A 11 -4.68 -16.86 0.37
C THR A 11 -3.85 -17.17 1.60
N GLY A 12 -2.85 -18.02 1.46
CA GLY A 12 -1.99 -18.39 2.57
C GLY A 12 -1.10 -17.27 3.07
N LEU A 13 -0.88 -16.24 2.24
CA LEU A 13 -0.02 -15.13 2.56
C LEU A 13 -0.80 -13.87 2.93
N GLU A 14 -1.89 -13.99 3.66
CA GLU A 14 -2.73 -12.84 3.96
C GLU A 14 -3.32 -12.27 2.67
N ALA A 15 -4.28 -12.97 2.15
CA ALA A 15 -4.91 -12.61 0.88
C ALA A 15 -5.11 -11.11 0.71
N ILE A 16 -5.21 -10.69 -0.51
CA ILE A 16 -5.49 -9.31 -0.88
C ILE A 16 -6.73 -8.82 -0.15
N ARG A 17 -6.58 -7.77 0.63
CA ARG A 17 -7.67 -7.22 1.42
C ARG A 17 -8.33 -6.07 0.66
N GLY A 18 -9.62 -5.89 0.90
CA GLY A 18 -10.37 -4.86 0.21
C GLY A 18 -9.90 -3.45 0.50
N ASP A 19 -9.23 -3.24 1.64
CA ASP A 19 -8.73 -1.94 2.02
C ASP A 19 -7.30 -1.68 1.54
N TRP A 20 -6.70 -2.62 0.81
CA TRP A 20 -5.37 -2.42 0.26
C TRP A 20 -5.47 -1.67 -1.07
N THR A 21 -4.49 -0.80 -1.30
CA THR A 21 -4.46 -0.02 -2.53
C THR A 21 -4.12 -0.90 -3.73
N GLU A 22 -4.38 -0.37 -4.91
CA GLU A 22 -4.03 -1.06 -6.14
C GLU A 22 -2.54 -1.35 -6.21
N ALA A 23 -1.71 -0.38 -5.77
CA ALA A 23 -0.26 -0.57 -5.74
C ALA A 23 0.14 -1.77 -4.87
N ALA A 24 -0.49 -1.91 -3.70
CA ALA A 24 -0.19 -3.03 -2.81
C ALA A 24 -0.58 -4.36 -3.44
N GLN A 25 -1.74 -4.40 -4.07
CA GLN A 25 -2.22 -5.62 -4.71
C GLN A 25 -1.31 -6.04 -5.86
N GLU A 26 -0.93 -5.09 -6.70
CA GLU A 26 -0.02 -5.38 -7.82
C GLU A 26 1.35 -5.80 -7.32
N PHE A 27 1.83 -5.15 -6.27
CA PHE A 27 3.11 -5.50 -5.67
C PHE A 27 3.10 -6.95 -5.18
N GLN A 28 2.04 -7.35 -4.49
CA GLN A 28 1.94 -8.72 -3.98
C GLN A 28 1.94 -9.74 -5.11
N ILE A 29 1.16 -9.49 -6.15
CA ILE A 29 1.06 -10.40 -7.28
C ILE A 29 2.40 -10.54 -7.99
N GLU A 30 3.07 -9.43 -8.26
CA GLU A 30 4.35 -9.45 -8.96
C GLU A 30 5.44 -10.09 -8.10
N LEU A 31 5.38 -9.87 -6.79
CA LEU A 31 6.35 -10.47 -5.88
C LEU A 31 6.18 -11.98 -5.84
N LEU A 32 4.95 -12.46 -5.80
CA LEU A 32 4.69 -13.91 -5.81
C LEU A 32 5.17 -14.57 -7.10
N LYS A 33 5.08 -13.87 -8.22
CA LYS A 33 5.60 -14.40 -9.48
C LYS A 33 7.10 -14.62 -9.44
N LYS A 34 7.80 -13.91 -8.57
CA LYS A 34 9.25 -13.98 -8.45
C LYS A 34 9.72 -14.87 -7.31
N ILE A 35 8.81 -15.60 -6.67
CA ILE A 35 9.17 -16.39 -5.50
C ILE A 35 10.24 -17.45 -5.79
N PHE A 36 10.29 -17.94 -7.02
CA PHE A 36 11.31 -18.92 -7.42
C PHE A 36 12.54 -18.27 -8.04
N HIS A 37 12.59 -16.94 -8.05
CA HIS A 37 13.71 -16.19 -8.59
C HIS A 37 14.29 -15.31 -7.50
N LYS A 38 14.87 -15.98 -6.51
CA LYS A 38 15.37 -15.34 -5.29
C LYS A 38 16.22 -14.11 -5.57
N ASP A 39 17.06 -14.16 -6.59
CA ASP A 39 17.95 -13.06 -6.91
C ASP A 39 17.21 -11.81 -7.40
N GLU A 40 16.01 -12.00 -7.92
CA GLU A 40 15.23 -10.87 -8.44
C GLU A 40 14.35 -10.22 -7.38
N ILE A 41 14.10 -10.93 -6.28
CA ILE A 41 13.18 -10.43 -5.25
C ILE A 41 13.66 -9.11 -4.64
N ALA A 42 14.92 -9.10 -4.21
CA ALA A 42 15.49 -7.90 -3.58
C ALA A 42 15.48 -6.72 -4.53
N THR A 43 15.92 -6.94 -5.76
CA THR A 43 15.97 -5.90 -6.78
C THR A 43 14.58 -5.36 -7.08
N PHE A 44 13.60 -6.24 -7.18
CA PHE A 44 12.22 -5.84 -7.44
C PHE A 44 11.67 -4.97 -6.31
N ILE A 45 11.86 -5.40 -5.07
CA ILE A 45 11.36 -4.65 -3.91
C ILE A 45 11.99 -3.25 -3.87
N LYS A 46 13.29 -3.16 -4.03
CA LYS A 46 13.98 -1.87 -4.00
C LYS A 46 13.52 -0.96 -5.12
N SER A 47 13.34 -1.51 -6.31
CA SER A 47 12.87 -0.76 -7.46
C SER A 47 11.45 -0.25 -7.24
N TYR A 48 10.60 -1.07 -6.68
CA TYR A 48 9.21 -0.69 -6.44
C TYR A 48 9.11 0.44 -5.42
N VAL A 49 9.85 0.33 -4.32
CA VAL A 49 9.90 1.38 -3.31
C VAL A 49 10.38 2.70 -3.90
N LYS A 50 11.41 2.64 -4.73
CA LYS A 50 11.93 3.82 -5.39
C LYS A 50 10.87 4.47 -6.28
N LYS A 51 10.16 3.68 -7.06
CA LYS A 51 9.12 4.19 -7.95
C LYS A 51 7.97 4.83 -7.19
N ILE A 52 7.61 4.27 -6.03
CA ILE A 52 6.59 4.88 -5.18
C ILE A 52 7.06 6.27 -4.75
N LYS A 53 8.30 6.38 -4.28
CA LYS A 53 8.83 7.66 -3.81
C LYS A 53 8.98 8.69 -4.94
N GLU A 54 9.13 8.24 -6.16
CA GLU A 54 9.23 9.11 -7.32
C GLU A 54 7.88 9.55 -7.86
N GLY A 55 6.79 9.07 -7.26
CA GLY A 55 5.46 9.46 -7.67
C GLY A 55 4.92 8.71 -8.89
N LYS A 56 5.60 7.65 -9.31
CA LYS A 56 5.19 6.92 -10.52
C LYS A 56 3.93 6.09 -10.34
N PHE A 57 3.55 5.82 -9.10
CA PHE A 57 2.37 5.01 -8.80
C PHE A 57 1.29 5.79 -8.07
N ASP A 58 1.30 7.12 -8.13
CA ASP A 58 0.36 7.95 -7.37
C ASP A 58 -1.09 7.52 -7.57
N GLU A 59 -1.50 7.27 -8.80
CA GLU A 59 -2.87 6.87 -9.08
C GLU A 59 -3.24 5.54 -8.44
N LYS A 60 -2.27 4.72 -8.12
CA LYS A 60 -2.48 3.41 -7.52
C LYS A 60 -2.42 3.45 -6.00
N LEU A 61 -2.20 4.62 -5.42
CA LEU A 61 -2.12 4.81 -3.98
C LEU A 61 -3.42 5.35 -3.38
N ILE A 62 -4.47 5.43 -4.17
CA ILE A 62 -5.75 5.93 -3.72
C ILE A 62 -6.42 4.87 -2.86
N TYR A 63 -6.83 5.27 -1.66
CA TYR A 63 -7.65 4.44 -0.80
C TYR A 63 -9.11 4.67 -1.16
N ARG A 64 -9.90 3.61 -1.17
CA ARG A 64 -11.33 3.67 -1.44
C ARG A 64 -12.06 2.98 -0.30
N LYS A 65 -13.02 3.66 0.27
CA LYS A 65 -13.74 3.11 1.42
C LYS A 65 -15.19 3.58 1.36
N SER A 66 -16.11 2.67 1.70
CA SER A 66 -17.51 3.07 1.74
C SER A 66 -17.84 3.74 3.08
N ILE A 67 -18.73 4.70 3.01
CA ILE A 67 -19.26 5.39 4.17
C ILE A 67 -20.60 4.71 4.49
N ARG A 68 -20.66 4.01 5.60
CA ARG A 68 -21.85 3.22 5.98
C ARG A 68 -22.78 3.93 6.93
N LYS A 69 -22.32 5.02 7.55
CA LYS A 69 -23.09 5.80 8.49
C LYS A 69 -23.04 7.27 8.08
N ASN A 70 -23.96 8.06 8.58
CA ASN A 70 -23.82 9.50 8.46
C ASN A 70 -22.54 9.92 9.15
N LEU A 71 -21.88 10.95 8.62
CA LEU A 71 -20.61 11.40 9.19
C LEU A 71 -20.73 11.78 10.65
N ASP A 72 -21.89 12.27 11.06
CA ASP A 72 -22.14 12.68 12.45
C ASP A 72 -22.14 11.50 13.41
N GLU A 73 -22.34 10.29 12.92
CA GLU A 73 -22.39 9.11 13.77
C GLU A 73 -21.02 8.58 14.15
N TYR A 74 -19.96 9.09 13.53
CA TYR A 74 -18.59 8.71 13.87
C TYR A 74 -18.09 9.63 14.97
N THR A 75 -18.45 9.32 16.23
CA THR A 75 -18.17 10.21 17.35
C THR A 75 -17.00 9.81 18.21
N LYS A 76 -16.75 8.52 18.38
CA LYS A 76 -15.70 8.03 19.27
C LYS A 76 -14.33 7.97 18.61
N THR A 77 -14.29 7.49 17.39
CA THR A 77 -13.06 7.44 16.60
C THR A 77 -13.36 8.01 15.24
N THR A 78 -12.35 8.62 14.64
CA THR A 78 -12.50 9.16 13.31
C THR A 78 -11.54 8.42 12.39
N PRO A 79 -12.01 7.35 11.72
CA PRO A 79 -11.17 6.63 10.77
C PRO A 79 -10.68 7.55 9.65
N PRO A 80 -9.58 7.21 8.99
CA PRO A 80 -9.03 8.05 7.93
C PRO A 80 -10.03 8.39 6.82
N HIS A 81 -10.86 7.44 6.41
CA HIS A 81 -11.82 7.69 5.34
C HIS A 81 -12.88 8.71 5.77
N VAL A 82 -13.24 8.72 7.05
CA VAL A 82 -14.21 9.69 7.56
C VAL A 82 -13.58 11.08 7.63
N LYS A 83 -12.30 11.15 8.05
CA LYS A 83 -11.59 12.43 8.07
C LYS A 83 -11.51 13.04 6.67
N ALA A 84 -11.25 12.20 5.67
CA ALA A 84 -11.22 12.67 4.29
C ALA A 84 -12.60 13.15 3.84
N ALA A 85 -13.63 12.38 4.14
CA ALA A 85 -15.00 12.71 3.72
C ALA A 85 -15.48 14.02 4.32
N ARG A 86 -15.10 14.29 5.58
CA ARG A 86 -15.53 15.52 6.27
C ARG A 86 -14.95 16.79 5.67
N GLN A 87 -13.93 16.67 4.84
CA GLN A 87 -13.33 17.83 4.17
C GLN A 87 -14.13 18.24 2.92
N LEU A 88 -15.02 17.40 2.47
CA LEU A 88 -15.88 17.69 1.32
C LEU A 88 -17.13 18.39 1.79
N GLU A 89 -17.58 19.38 1.02
CA GLU A 89 -18.81 20.07 1.33
C GLU A 89 -20.02 19.17 1.15
N LYS A 90 -19.92 18.23 0.22
CA LYS A 90 -21.01 17.32 -0.10
C LYS A 90 -20.43 16.00 -0.57
N LEU A 91 -20.96 14.90 -0.05
CA LEU A 91 -20.61 13.58 -0.53
C LEU A 91 -21.42 13.28 -1.78
N GLU A 92 -20.73 12.98 -2.87
CA GLU A 92 -21.37 12.64 -4.14
C GLU A 92 -21.75 11.16 -4.22
N SER A 93 -21.13 10.35 -3.39
CA SER A 93 -21.44 8.92 -3.36
C SER A 93 -21.12 8.36 -1.98
N ASN A 94 -21.48 7.10 -1.78
CA ASN A 94 -21.17 6.40 -0.54
C ASN A 94 -19.72 5.96 -0.45
N ILE A 95 -18.94 6.14 -1.51
CA ILE A 95 -17.54 5.74 -1.54
C ILE A 95 -16.69 7.00 -1.53
N ILE A 96 -15.73 7.05 -0.60
CA ILE A 96 -14.76 8.12 -0.55
C ILE A 96 -13.43 7.60 -1.07
N GLU A 97 -12.80 8.38 -1.95
CA GLU A 97 -11.47 8.10 -2.44
C GLU A 97 -10.52 9.15 -1.87
N TYR A 98 -9.41 8.72 -1.30
CA TYR A 98 -8.53 9.63 -0.61
C TYR A 98 -7.09 9.16 -0.63
N TYR A 99 -6.18 10.10 -0.37
CA TYR A 99 -4.76 9.81 -0.14
C TYR A 99 -4.44 10.06 1.32
N ILE A 100 -3.41 9.38 1.81
CA ILE A 100 -2.77 9.78 3.06
C ILE A 100 -1.66 10.74 2.68
N THR A 101 -1.76 11.96 3.18
CA THR A 101 -0.77 13.00 2.91
C THR A 101 0.08 13.25 4.14
N THR A 102 1.08 14.12 3.99
CA THR A 102 1.91 14.52 5.13
C THR A 102 1.11 15.21 6.22
N HIS A 103 -0.12 15.61 5.94
CA HIS A 103 -1.02 16.24 6.89
C HIS A 103 -2.25 15.38 7.20
N GLY A 104 -2.15 14.08 6.90
CA GLY A 104 -3.24 13.15 7.15
C GLY A 104 -4.09 12.87 5.92
N PRO A 105 -5.26 12.22 6.11
CA PRO A 105 -6.11 11.86 4.98
C PRO A 105 -6.70 13.09 4.29
N GLU A 106 -6.68 13.09 2.96
CA GLU A 106 -7.30 14.14 2.16
C GLU A 106 -8.02 13.50 0.98
N PRO A 107 -9.26 13.95 0.70
CA PRO A 107 -9.99 13.40 -0.44
C PRO A 107 -9.31 13.81 -1.74
N ILE A 108 -9.42 12.97 -2.77
CA ILE A 108 -8.75 13.28 -4.04
C ILE A 108 -9.25 14.58 -4.65
N GLN A 109 -10.49 15.00 -4.35
CA GLN A 109 -11.06 16.22 -4.85
C GLN A 109 -10.46 17.48 -4.21
N LYS A 110 -9.86 17.33 -3.03
CA LYS A 110 -9.26 18.45 -2.29
C LYS A 110 -7.88 18.11 -1.78
N LEU A 111 -7.07 17.53 -2.64
CA LEU A 111 -5.68 17.22 -2.29
C LEU A 111 -4.88 18.51 -2.20
N LYS A 112 -4.36 18.81 -1.01
CA LYS A 112 -3.62 20.05 -0.74
C LYS A 112 -2.17 19.83 -0.39
N HIS A 113 -1.84 18.65 0.12
CA HIS A 113 -0.49 18.37 0.62
C HIS A 113 0.12 17.19 -0.11
N LYS A 114 1.42 17.01 0.08
CA LYS A 114 2.12 15.91 -0.58
C LYS A 114 1.65 14.57 -0.06
N ILE A 115 1.59 13.60 -0.95
CA ILE A 115 1.30 12.22 -0.58
C ILE A 115 2.42 11.74 0.33
N ASP A 116 2.05 11.09 1.42
CA ASP A 116 3.02 10.55 2.38
C ASP A 116 3.46 9.17 1.90
N TYR A 117 4.45 9.15 1.02
CA TYR A 117 4.93 7.89 0.45
C TYR A 117 5.46 6.94 1.51
N ASP A 118 6.05 7.47 2.58
CA ASP A 118 6.56 6.63 3.66
C ASP A 118 5.43 5.86 4.35
N HIS A 119 4.25 6.47 4.48
CA HIS A 119 3.09 5.78 5.00
C HIS A 119 2.77 4.54 4.17
N TYR A 120 2.72 4.71 2.84
CA TYR A 120 2.35 3.61 1.95
C TYR A 120 3.40 2.51 1.96
N ILE A 121 4.66 2.89 1.99
CA ILE A 121 5.74 1.91 2.05
C ILE A 121 5.68 1.13 3.36
N GLU A 122 5.51 1.81 4.48
CA GLU A 122 5.49 1.20 5.80
C GLU A 122 4.24 0.35 6.04
N LYS A 123 3.08 0.82 5.60
CA LYS A 123 1.81 0.18 5.91
C LYS A 123 1.31 -0.78 4.85
N GLN A 124 1.76 -0.62 3.62
CA GLN A 124 1.25 -1.44 2.51
C GLN A 124 2.33 -2.35 1.92
N ILE A 125 3.50 -1.82 1.67
CA ILE A 125 4.56 -2.59 0.99
C ILE A 125 5.33 -3.48 1.95
N LYS A 126 5.75 -2.92 3.08
CA LYS A 126 6.56 -3.66 4.05
C LYS A 126 5.89 -4.94 4.55
N PRO A 127 4.61 -4.95 4.94
CA PRO A 127 4.00 -6.21 5.40
C PRO A 127 3.98 -7.29 4.33
N ILE A 128 3.71 -6.91 3.10
CA ILE A 128 3.69 -7.87 1.98
C ILE A 128 5.09 -8.39 1.71
N ALA A 129 6.07 -7.49 1.65
CA ALA A 129 7.45 -7.87 1.38
C ALA A 129 7.98 -8.82 2.45
N ASN A 130 7.67 -8.55 3.72
CA ASN A 130 8.14 -9.38 4.82
C ASN A 130 7.60 -10.80 4.76
N GLN A 131 6.38 -11.00 4.28
CA GLN A 131 5.83 -12.34 4.16
C GLN A 131 6.69 -13.22 3.24
N ILE A 132 7.23 -12.62 2.19
CA ILE A 132 8.08 -13.34 1.25
C ILE A 132 9.53 -13.40 1.75
N LEU A 133 10.04 -12.29 2.26
CA LEU A 133 11.43 -12.21 2.70
C LEU A 133 11.72 -13.15 3.87
N MET A 134 10.74 -13.37 4.72
CA MET A 134 10.91 -14.27 5.86
C MET A 134 11.17 -15.70 5.43
N LEU A 135 10.69 -16.08 4.25
CA LEU A 135 10.97 -17.41 3.70
C LEU A 135 12.47 -17.61 3.42
N PHE A 136 13.21 -16.51 3.31
CA PHE A 136 14.65 -16.54 3.02
C PHE A 136 15.47 -15.95 4.18
N ASP A 137 14.87 -15.90 5.37
CA ASP A 137 15.52 -15.36 6.57
C ASP A 137 15.96 -13.92 6.40
N LYS A 138 15.15 -13.13 5.71
CA LYS A 138 15.42 -11.71 5.47
C LYS A 138 14.23 -10.88 5.89
N ASN A 139 14.44 -9.57 6.03
CA ASN A 139 13.35 -8.67 6.33
C ASN A 139 13.49 -7.37 5.53
N PHE A 140 12.38 -6.65 5.44
CA PHE A 140 12.29 -5.46 4.61
C PHE A 140 13.23 -4.34 5.07
N ASP A 141 13.27 -4.09 6.38
CA ASP A 141 14.08 -3.00 6.90
C ASP A 141 15.56 -3.19 6.59
N ASP A 142 16.06 -4.41 6.78
CA ASP A 142 17.44 -4.70 6.47
C ASP A 142 17.72 -4.58 4.99
N LEU A 143 16.78 -5.01 4.16
CA LEU A 143 16.93 -4.93 2.73
C LEU A 143 17.06 -3.48 2.26
N ILE A 144 16.21 -2.62 2.75
CA ILE A 144 16.21 -1.20 2.36
C ILE A 144 17.45 -0.50 2.93
N GLN A 145 17.82 -0.82 4.15
CA GLN A 145 19.00 -0.21 4.78
C GLN A 145 20.27 -0.63 4.05
N ASN A 146 20.37 -1.90 3.69
CA ASN A 146 21.53 -2.38 2.91
C ASN A 146 21.62 -1.71 1.56
N SER A 147 20.47 -1.41 0.97
CA SER A 147 20.43 -0.69 -0.30
C SER A 147 21.07 0.68 -0.17
N LYS A 148 20.80 1.38 0.94
CA LYS A 148 21.42 2.67 1.19
C LYS A 148 22.91 2.55 1.38
N GLN A 149 23.36 1.50 2.08
CA GLN A 149 24.77 1.27 2.29
C GLN A 149 25.45 0.90 0.98
N THR A 150 24.80 0.08 0.18
CA THR A 150 25.36 -0.38 -1.08
C THR A 150 25.60 0.78 -2.04
N THR A 151 24.80 1.81 -1.98
CA THR A 151 24.99 2.97 -2.86
C THR A 151 26.27 3.74 -2.54
N LEU A 152 26.87 3.45 -1.43
CA LEU A 152 28.13 4.11 -1.04
C LEU A 152 29.36 3.44 -1.63
N PHE A 153 29.23 2.32 -2.25
CA PHE A 153 30.34 1.58 -2.84
C PHE A 153 30.60 1.96 -4.26
#